data_798fe6cf0083d1b097f9ef2e2ee009c6
#
_entry.id   798fe6cf0083d1b097f9ef2e2ee009c6
#
_cell.length_a   1.000
_cell.length_b   1.000
_cell.length_c   1.000
_cell.angle_alpha   90.00
_cell.angle_beta   90.00
_cell.angle_gamma   90.00
#
_symmetry.space_group_name_H-M   'P 1'
#
loop_
_entity.id
_entity.type
_entity.pdbx_description
1 polymer ?
#
loop_
_entity_poly.entity_id
_entity_poly.type
_entity_poly.pdbx_seq_one_letter_code
_entity_poly.pdbx_strand_id
1 'polypeptide(L)'
;MATPAPTSRTREAPQGDEEAAAELKLGEFQDVDALTHSEAALVINALVMKRRADRKNINETEMLVKTTDYLDHFARFKNKQNVEAVERELSAHKELAKFERAQLGSLCCDSAEEAKTLIPSLQDKITDDDLQALLDRITDLMGYGAN
;
A
#
# COMPACT_ATOMS: atom_id res chain seq x y z
N MET A 1 41.61 -12.20 -26.20
CA MET A 1 40.26 -11.94 -26.68
C MET A 1 39.55 -11.03 -25.66
N ALA A 2 39.07 -9.88 -26.07
CA ALA A 2 38.32 -9.02 -25.21
C ALA A 2 36.93 -9.63 -24.92
N THR A 3 36.58 -9.78 -23.68
CA THR A 3 35.22 -10.15 -23.28
C THR A 3 34.25 -9.02 -23.68
N PRO A 4 33.13 -9.32 -24.32
CA PRO A 4 32.17 -8.29 -24.70
C PRO A 4 31.64 -7.60 -23.42
N ALA A 5 31.49 -6.26 -23.47
CA ALA A 5 30.93 -5.51 -22.39
C ALA A 5 29.52 -6.06 -22.02
N PRO A 6 29.22 -6.22 -20.74
CA PRO A 6 27.90 -6.73 -20.34
C PRO A 6 26.79 -5.79 -20.82
N THR A 7 25.86 -6.32 -21.58
CA THR A 7 24.67 -5.60 -22.01
C THR A 7 23.68 -5.52 -20.85
N SER A 8 22.74 -4.58 -20.91
CA SER A 8 21.68 -4.42 -19.88
C SER A 8 20.88 -5.72 -19.64
N ARG A 9 20.98 -6.70 -20.54
CA ARG A 9 20.32 -8.01 -20.41
C ARG A 9 21.11 -9.00 -19.55
N THR A 10 22.38 -8.70 -19.23
CA THR A 10 23.25 -9.55 -18.39
C THR A 10 23.34 -9.08 -16.94
N ARG A 11 22.43 -8.19 -16.53
CA ARG A 11 22.33 -7.78 -15.12
C ARG A 11 21.95 -9.00 -14.29
N GLU A 12 22.80 -9.36 -13.34
CA GLU A 12 22.49 -10.43 -12.38
C GLU A 12 21.15 -10.13 -11.72
N ALA A 13 20.32 -11.16 -11.60
CA ALA A 13 19.07 -11.05 -10.84
C ALA A 13 19.42 -10.61 -9.39
N PRO A 14 18.68 -9.67 -8.80
CA PRO A 14 18.93 -9.25 -7.43
C PRO A 14 18.94 -10.49 -6.51
N GLN A 15 20.06 -10.70 -5.85
CA GLN A 15 20.23 -11.82 -4.94
C GLN A 15 19.63 -11.45 -3.58
N GLY A 16 18.35 -11.81 -3.37
CA GLY A 16 17.81 -12.06 -2.04
C GLY A 16 17.75 -10.94 -1.01
N ASP A 17 18.22 -9.74 -1.29
CA ASP A 17 18.15 -8.59 -0.39
C ASP A 17 16.98 -7.64 -0.77
N GLU A 18 15.86 -8.22 -1.14
CA GLU A 18 14.66 -7.45 -1.41
C GLU A 18 14.16 -6.79 -0.14
N GLU A 19 13.83 -5.51 -0.24
CA GLU A 19 13.40 -4.67 0.90
C GLU A 19 12.13 -5.19 1.57
N ALA A 20 11.22 -5.78 0.80
CA ALA A 20 9.91 -6.28 1.23
C ALA A 20 9.80 -7.80 1.09
N ALA A 21 10.82 -8.55 1.47
CA ALA A 21 10.85 -10.01 1.49
C ALA A 21 10.23 -10.58 2.79
N ALA A 22 10.57 -11.81 3.15
CA ALA A 22 10.12 -12.44 4.40
C ALA A 22 10.56 -11.66 5.65
N GLU A 23 11.64 -10.92 5.55
CA GLU A 23 12.09 -9.96 6.55
C GLU A 23 12.10 -8.57 5.93
N LEU A 24 11.43 -7.59 6.58
CA LEU A 24 11.38 -6.23 6.09
C LEU A 24 12.70 -5.49 6.37
N LYS A 25 13.34 -5.01 5.30
CA LYS A 25 14.58 -4.24 5.34
C LYS A 25 14.37 -2.88 4.65
N LEU A 26 13.58 -2.03 5.28
CA LEU A 26 13.15 -0.75 4.69
C LEU A 26 14.14 0.41 4.96
N GLY A 27 15.29 0.13 5.59
CA GLY A 27 16.29 1.13 5.89
C GLY A 27 15.76 2.24 6.78
N GLU A 28 15.94 3.47 6.38
CA GLU A 28 15.44 4.64 7.12
C GLU A 28 13.90 4.72 7.18
N PHE A 29 13.20 3.99 6.33
CA PHE A 29 11.73 3.93 6.29
C PHE A 29 11.14 2.81 7.15
N GLN A 30 11.96 2.09 7.92
CA GLN A 30 11.53 0.92 8.70
C GLN A 30 10.37 1.22 9.66
N ASP A 31 10.40 2.37 10.33
CA ASP A 31 9.42 2.76 11.35
C ASP A 31 8.55 3.96 10.93
N VAL A 32 8.61 4.34 9.67
CA VAL A 32 7.84 5.48 9.15
C VAL A 32 6.38 5.08 8.96
N ASP A 33 5.45 6.00 9.26
CA ASP A 33 4.04 5.81 8.98
C ASP A 33 3.81 5.62 7.49
N ALA A 34 3.05 4.59 7.14
CA ALA A 34 2.71 4.26 5.76
C ALA A 34 1.21 4.42 5.55
N LEU A 35 0.84 5.04 4.43
CA LEU A 35 -0.56 5.24 4.05
C LEU A 35 -1.00 4.12 3.10
N THR A 36 -2.26 3.68 3.23
CA THR A 36 -2.90 2.89 2.18
C THR A 36 -3.12 3.76 0.93
N HIS A 37 -3.34 3.13 -0.22
CA HIS A 37 -3.67 3.87 -1.44
C HIS A 37 -4.89 4.77 -1.26
N SER A 38 -5.89 4.31 -0.52
CA SER A 38 -7.10 5.11 -0.26
C SER A 38 -6.83 6.33 0.62
N GLU A 39 -6.01 6.17 1.66
CA GLU A 39 -5.57 7.30 2.51
C GLU A 39 -4.75 8.31 1.71
N ALA A 40 -3.81 7.83 0.90
CA ALA A 40 -2.99 8.68 0.04
C ALA A 40 -3.85 9.46 -0.95
N ALA A 41 -4.86 8.83 -1.55
CA ALA A 41 -5.80 9.48 -2.45
C ALA A 41 -6.55 10.63 -1.75
N LEU A 42 -7.05 10.41 -0.54
CA LEU A 42 -7.74 11.44 0.23
C LEU A 42 -6.83 12.62 0.54
N VAL A 43 -5.60 12.38 0.98
CA VAL A 43 -4.64 13.43 1.34
C VAL A 43 -4.26 14.26 0.11
N ILE A 44 -3.92 13.61 -0.99
CA ILE A 44 -3.51 14.31 -2.22
C ILE A 44 -4.67 15.11 -2.79
N ASN A 45 -5.87 14.53 -2.88
CA ASN A 45 -7.04 15.23 -3.40
C ASN A 45 -7.42 16.44 -2.53
N ALA A 46 -7.35 16.34 -1.21
CA ALA A 46 -7.60 17.45 -0.30
C ALA A 46 -6.58 18.58 -0.49
N LEU A 47 -5.29 18.25 -0.63
CA LEU A 47 -4.24 19.23 -0.89
C LEU A 47 -4.41 19.94 -2.23
N VAL A 48 -4.73 19.21 -3.28
CA VAL A 48 -4.97 19.77 -4.62
C VAL A 48 -6.16 20.71 -4.60
N MET A 49 -7.27 20.30 -3.99
CA MET A 49 -8.47 21.13 -3.85
C MET A 49 -8.20 22.40 -3.05
N LYS A 50 -7.47 22.31 -1.96
CA LYS A 50 -7.10 23.47 -1.14
C LYS A 50 -6.24 24.46 -1.92
N ARG A 51 -5.24 23.97 -2.65
CA ARG A 51 -4.36 24.83 -3.46
C ARG A 51 -5.13 25.53 -4.59
N ARG A 52 -6.07 24.82 -5.22
CA ARG A 52 -6.95 25.43 -6.24
C ARG A 52 -7.85 26.51 -5.65
N ALA A 53 -8.44 26.25 -4.47
CA ALA A 53 -9.27 27.22 -3.76
C ALA A 53 -8.48 28.48 -3.36
N ASP A 54 -7.26 28.32 -2.90
CA ASP A 54 -6.37 29.42 -2.51
C ASP A 54 -5.74 30.15 -3.71
N ARG A 55 -6.07 29.75 -4.93
CA ARG A 55 -5.49 30.27 -6.18
C ARG A 55 -3.96 30.24 -6.23
N LYS A 56 -3.34 29.36 -5.44
CA LYS A 56 -1.91 29.11 -5.52
C LYS A 56 -1.60 28.37 -6.80
N ASN A 57 -0.50 28.74 -7.43
CA ASN A 57 -0.05 28.08 -8.64
C ASN A 57 0.24 26.60 -8.30
N ILE A 58 -0.67 25.72 -8.74
CA ILE A 58 -0.47 24.30 -8.61
C ILE A 58 0.37 23.89 -9.80
N ASN A 59 1.64 23.60 -9.56
CA ASN A 59 2.42 22.89 -10.55
C ASN A 59 1.92 21.46 -10.65
N GLU A 60 0.82 21.27 -11.39
CA GLU A 60 0.34 19.94 -11.73
C GLU A 60 1.33 19.29 -12.69
N THR A 61 2.37 18.70 -12.10
CA THR A 61 3.37 17.97 -12.86
C THR A 61 2.75 16.70 -13.48
N GLU A 62 3.36 16.21 -14.54
CA GLU A 62 2.96 14.93 -15.15
C GLU A 62 2.94 13.79 -14.11
N MET A 63 3.91 13.80 -13.19
CA MET A 63 3.98 12.80 -12.11
C MET A 63 2.77 12.90 -11.17
N LEU A 64 2.35 14.11 -10.80
CA LEU A 64 1.16 14.31 -9.96
C LEU A 64 -0.11 13.79 -10.65
N VAL A 65 -0.28 14.10 -11.93
CA VAL A 65 -1.43 13.64 -12.73
C VAL A 65 -1.45 12.12 -12.81
N LYS A 66 -0.33 11.48 -13.13
CA LYS A 66 -0.21 10.02 -13.20
C LYS A 66 -0.47 9.36 -11.84
N THR A 67 0.01 9.96 -10.77
CA THR A 67 -0.20 9.45 -9.41
C THR A 67 -1.68 9.50 -9.03
N THR A 68 -2.35 10.62 -9.28
CA THR A 68 -3.79 10.74 -9.00
C THR A 68 -4.63 9.80 -9.84
N ASP A 69 -4.30 9.62 -11.11
CA ASP A 69 -4.98 8.67 -12.00
C ASP A 69 -4.82 7.23 -11.50
N TYR A 70 -3.61 6.86 -11.08
CA TYR A 70 -3.34 5.54 -10.51
C TYR A 70 -4.17 5.30 -9.24
N LEU A 71 -4.17 6.28 -8.33
CA LEU A 71 -4.92 6.18 -7.07
C LEU A 71 -6.44 6.13 -7.31
N ASP A 72 -6.95 6.87 -8.27
CA ASP A 72 -8.38 6.83 -8.63
C ASP A 72 -8.82 5.43 -9.11
N HIS A 73 -7.91 4.70 -9.77
CA HIS A 73 -8.17 3.34 -10.25
C HIS A 73 -8.02 2.28 -9.15
N PHE A 74 -7.00 2.40 -8.30
CA PHE A 74 -6.60 1.34 -7.38
C PHE A 74 -6.95 1.58 -5.92
N ALA A 75 -7.35 2.78 -5.52
CA ALA A 75 -7.87 3.01 -4.18
C ALA A 75 -9.22 2.30 -4.00
N ARG A 76 -9.28 1.37 -3.07
CA ARG A 76 -10.45 0.50 -2.86
C ARG A 76 -11.58 1.19 -2.11
N PHE A 77 -11.25 2.19 -1.30
CA PHE A 77 -12.20 2.90 -0.45
C PHE A 77 -12.29 4.36 -0.91
N LYS A 78 -13.48 4.79 -1.29
CA LYS A 78 -13.70 6.17 -1.80
C LYS A 78 -14.28 7.10 -0.73
N ASN A 79 -14.94 6.55 0.27
CA ASN A 79 -15.59 7.27 1.35
C ASN A 79 -14.62 7.44 2.52
N LYS A 80 -14.45 8.67 2.99
CA LYS A 80 -13.57 8.98 4.14
C LYS A 80 -13.88 8.14 5.37
N GLN A 81 -15.15 7.91 5.67
CA GLN A 81 -15.58 7.11 6.83
C GLN A 81 -15.09 5.67 6.72
N ASN A 82 -15.15 5.07 5.53
CA ASN A 82 -14.66 3.71 5.30
C ASN A 82 -13.14 3.64 5.36
N VAL A 83 -12.44 4.64 4.83
CA VAL A 83 -10.97 4.74 4.92
C VAL A 83 -10.52 4.78 6.38
N GLU A 84 -11.18 5.60 7.19
CA GLU A 84 -10.88 5.70 8.63
C GLU A 84 -11.23 4.41 9.39
N ALA A 85 -12.32 3.73 9.00
CA ALA A 85 -12.71 2.45 9.60
C ALA A 85 -11.67 1.36 9.30
N VAL A 86 -11.18 1.28 8.07
CA VAL A 86 -10.11 0.35 7.68
C VAL A 86 -8.83 0.64 8.47
N GLU A 87 -8.47 1.89 8.61
CA GLU A 87 -7.30 2.30 9.38
C GLU A 87 -7.42 1.85 10.84
N ARG A 88 -8.58 2.03 11.47
CA ARG A 88 -8.81 1.56 12.85
C ARG A 88 -8.67 0.05 12.98
N GLU A 89 -9.23 -0.72 12.04
CA GLU A 89 -9.10 -2.18 12.03
C GLU A 89 -7.64 -2.62 11.92
N LEU A 90 -6.90 -2.01 11.01
CA LEU A 90 -5.49 -2.32 10.80
C LEU A 90 -4.61 -1.91 12.00
N SER A 91 -4.89 -0.75 12.59
CA SER A 91 -4.12 -0.23 13.73
C SER A 91 -4.30 -1.03 15.01
N ALA A 92 -5.36 -1.83 15.13
CA ALA A 92 -5.55 -2.76 16.23
C ALA A 92 -4.52 -3.91 16.22
N HIS A 93 -3.96 -4.23 15.06
CA HIS A 93 -2.97 -5.29 14.88
C HIS A 93 -1.54 -4.76 15.03
N LYS A 94 -1.12 -4.50 16.25
CA LYS A 94 0.21 -3.94 16.56
C LYS A 94 1.36 -4.90 16.29
N GLU A 95 1.09 -6.19 16.17
CA GLU A 95 2.05 -7.22 15.77
C GLU A 95 2.53 -7.05 14.34
N LEU A 96 1.76 -6.36 13.51
CA LEU A 96 2.09 -6.08 12.12
C LEU A 96 2.86 -4.77 12.00
N ALA A 97 3.86 -4.73 11.10
CA ALA A 97 4.56 -3.50 10.78
C ALA A 97 3.63 -2.51 10.07
N LYS A 98 3.89 -1.23 10.18
CA LYS A 98 3.12 -0.17 9.52
C LYS A 98 3.03 -0.38 8.00
N PHE A 99 4.13 -0.79 7.39
CA PHE A 99 4.20 -1.12 5.97
C PHE A 99 3.30 -2.31 5.61
N GLU A 100 3.31 -3.38 6.42
CA GLU A 100 2.43 -4.54 6.21
C GLU A 100 0.96 -4.18 6.31
N ARG A 101 0.60 -3.36 7.28
CA ARG A 101 -0.78 -2.84 7.42
C ARG A 101 -1.22 -2.03 6.21
N ALA A 102 -0.35 -1.14 5.72
CA ALA A 102 -0.63 -0.35 4.51
C ALA A 102 -0.81 -1.24 3.28
N GLN A 103 0.00 -2.30 3.13
CA GLN A 103 -0.16 -3.26 2.04
C GLN A 103 -1.50 -4.00 2.11
N LEU A 104 -1.89 -4.47 3.30
CA LEU A 104 -3.17 -5.15 3.50
C LEU A 104 -4.36 -4.26 3.13
N GLY A 105 -4.34 -3.00 3.55
CA GLY A 105 -5.40 -2.04 3.24
C GLY A 105 -5.42 -1.59 1.77
N SER A 106 -4.32 -1.72 1.06
CA SER A 106 -4.21 -1.38 -0.36
C SER A 106 -4.57 -2.55 -1.28
N LEU A 107 -4.10 -3.75 -0.95
CA LEU A 107 -4.32 -4.96 -1.76
C LEU A 107 -5.72 -5.54 -1.56
N CYS A 108 -6.25 -5.48 -0.35
CA CYS A 108 -7.57 -6.04 0.01
C CYS A 108 -7.72 -7.49 -0.46
N CYS A 109 -6.80 -8.35 -0.02
CA CYS A 109 -6.77 -9.77 -0.40
C CYS A 109 -8.04 -10.51 0.03
N ASP A 110 -8.44 -11.51 -0.73
CA ASP A 110 -9.63 -12.31 -0.43
C ASP A 110 -9.36 -13.38 0.64
N SER A 111 -8.14 -13.90 0.70
CA SER A 111 -7.79 -14.98 1.62
C SER A 111 -6.48 -14.72 2.37
N ALA A 112 -6.36 -15.33 3.53
CA ALA A 112 -5.13 -15.30 4.32
C ALA A 112 -3.94 -15.89 3.54
N GLU A 113 -4.16 -16.94 2.77
CA GLU A 113 -3.14 -17.57 1.92
C GLU A 113 -2.61 -16.58 0.87
N GLU A 114 -3.52 -15.89 0.16
CA GLU A 114 -3.15 -14.86 -0.81
C GLU A 114 -2.34 -13.74 -0.15
N ALA A 115 -2.81 -13.25 1.00
CA ALA A 115 -2.14 -12.18 1.72
C ALA A 115 -0.72 -12.57 2.15
N LYS A 116 -0.52 -13.76 2.67
CA LYS A 116 0.80 -14.25 3.07
C LYS A 116 1.71 -14.55 1.88
N THR A 117 1.14 -14.89 0.73
CA THR A 117 1.90 -15.06 -0.51
C THR A 117 2.40 -13.72 -1.05
N LEU A 118 1.54 -12.69 -1.05
CA LEU A 118 1.89 -11.35 -1.54
C LEU A 118 2.72 -10.56 -0.53
N ILE A 119 2.56 -10.83 0.76
CA ILE A 119 3.26 -10.15 1.85
C ILE A 119 3.94 -11.22 2.71
N PRO A 120 5.10 -11.74 2.28
CA PRO A 120 5.77 -12.87 2.95
C PRO A 120 6.15 -12.60 4.40
N SER A 121 6.35 -11.35 4.77
CA SER A 121 6.72 -10.95 6.14
C SER A 121 5.61 -11.17 7.17
N LEU A 122 4.38 -11.45 6.74
CA LEU A 122 3.26 -11.78 7.63
C LEU A 122 3.32 -13.19 8.21
N GLN A 123 4.12 -14.10 7.62
CA GLN A 123 4.03 -15.55 7.85
C GLN A 123 3.99 -15.96 9.31
N ASP A 124 4.88 -15.40 10.14
CA ASP A 124 5.01 -15.78 11.54
C ASP A 124 4.42 -14.74 12.51
N LYS A 125 3.76 -13.70 12.02
CA LYS A 125 3.27 -12.59 12.85
C LYS A 125 1.80 -12.71 13.21
N ILE A 126 1.02 -13.38 12.39
CA ILE A 126 -0.42 -13.50 12.54
C ILE A 126 -0.88 -14.89 12.08
N THR A 127 -1.84 -15.46 12.78
CA THR A 127 -2.45 -16.74 12.37
C THR A 127 -3.32 -16.55 11.16
N ASP A 128 -3.53 -17.62 10.38
CA ASP A 128 -4.40 -17.58 9.21
C ASP A 128 -5.85 -17.21 9.58
N ASP A 129 -6.34 -17.71 10.72
CA ASP A 129 -7.70 -17.41 11.19
C ASP A 129 -7.87 -15.94 11.57
N ASP A 130 -6.92 -15.36 12.29
CA ASP A 130 -6.95 -13.95 12.68
C ASP A 130 -6.79 -13.03 11.46
N LEU A 131 -5.91 -13.41 10.53
CA LEU A 131 -5.73 -12.69 9.29
C LEU A 131 -6.98 -12.73 8.42
N GLN A 132 -7.61 -13.89 8.29
CA GLN A 132 -8.85 -14.05 7.53
C GLN A 132 -9.97 -13.20 8.14
N ALA A 133 -10.10 -13.19 9.47
CA ALA A 133 -11.08 -12.34 10.16
C ALA A 133 -10.86 -10.85 9.89
N LEU A 134 -9.60 -10.41 9.85
CA LEU A 134 -9.25 -9.02 9.49
C LEU A 134 -9.62 -8.72 8.03
N LEU A 135 -9.27 -9.61 7.10
CA LEU A 135 -9.58 -9.44 5.68
C LEU A 135 -11.10 -9.42 5.42
N ASP A 136 -11.86 -10.24 6.13
CA ASP A 136 -13.32 -10.26 6.02
C ASP A 136 -13.92 -8.92 6.47
N ARG A 137 -13.43 -8.34 7.56
CA ARG A 137 -13.86 -7.01 8.01
C ARG A 137 -13.52 -5.90 7.01
N ILE A 138 -12.34 -5.96 6.40
CA ILE A 138 -11.95 -5.02 5.36
C ILE A 138 -12.86 -5.17 4.13
N THR A 139 -13.15 -6.39 3.72
CA THR A 139 -14.05 -6.69 2.60
C THR A 139 -15.48 -6.18 2.86
N ASP A 140 -15.98 -6.35 4.07
CA ASP A 140 -17.30 -5.83 4.47
C ASP A 140 -17.37 -4.30 4.31
N LEU A 141 -16.30 -3.60 4.66
CA LEU A 141 -16.21 -2.15 4.49
C LEU A 141 -16.17 -1.71 3.02
N MET A 142 -15.66 -2.54 2.11
CA MET A 142 -15.75 -2.28 0.67
C MET A 142 -17.20 -2.40 0.16
N GLY A 143 -17.96 -3.36 0.66
CA GLY A 143 -19.34 -3.62 0.21
C GLY A 143 -20.31 -2.51 0.54
N TYR A 144 -20.12 -1.79 1.63
CA TYR A 144 -21.00 -0.69 2.07
C TYR A 144 -20.83 0.61 1.27
N GLY A 145 -19.83 0.69 0.41
CA GLY A 145 -19.61 1.86 -0.46
C GLY A 145 -20.25 1.76 -1.85
N ALA A 146 -20.95 0.67 -2.15
CA ALA A 146 -21.48 0.38 -3.49
C ALA A 146 -22.96 0.78 -3.70
N ASN A 147 -23.56 1.51 -2.76
CA ASN A 147 -24.94 2.00 -2.88
C ASN A 147 -24.99 3.52 -2.95
#